data_444dc90de2cd0f833a536c3c6fe5acbd
#
_entry.id   444dc90de2cd0f833a536c3c6fe5acbd
#
_cell.length_a   1.000
_cell.length_b   1.000
_cell.length_c   1.000
_cell.angle_alpha   90.00
_cell.angle_beta   90.00
_cell.angle_gamma   90.00
#
_symmetry.space_group_name_H-M   'P 1'
#
loop_
_entity.id
_entity.type
_entity.pdbx_description
1 polymer ?
#
loop_
_entity_poly.entity_id
_entity_poly.type
_entity_poly.pdbx_seq_one_letter_code
_entity_poly.pdbx_strand_id
1 'polypeptide(L)'
;MTNTEPLSGWLGPGGQHHARSALRWAIPAALLVVEYLFISLLVDLPTSGPAMRFVQAVRLAIPVTLGAFAAGWMLRRGSSARTDLRPLPRWRPWPAAALQPLAFALTAVFAHAVLRSGAPPPSASAIALVLASAAVAAGLALWISAPPSWFAAVLFRSWAHPLLAVAVGALAWRAAAGAEDLWGVLSDTTLRGAALLLRLVSADVRVGPDPYLIAVGDFRVMLTPVCSGADGLGLVVMFLSTWIALARERLRVSRALLLIPVGMALALGANMARIATLLWVGGSGHEDLAAGGLHSKLGWILFLGIALGSIAVAERIPWFRRPSTEDHAEAGGLPAAAAAYVAPLLAALVAALVTSIWSDDALDRWYVARVLAAVAVLWLVRRDLPQPAFGLSWFPVVAWAVLAATWIALVPVDAAESARFLSALQGLGAAERWGWIAVRLFGSCLLIPVVEELAFRGFLLRWLVSPEFERAPPRAATWSAVLLSSLAFGALHDHWVLGTLGGLVFALAWIRRGRLADAILAHALANAGIAVAVLGFGRWDLWG
;
A
#
# COMPACT_ATOMS: atom_id res chain seq x y z
N MET A 1 9.34 -15.10 -45.31
CA MET A 1 9.26 -16.35 -44.52
C MET A 1 9.01 -15.95 -43.07
N THR A 2 7.77 -15.96 -42.69
CA THR A 2 7.28 -15.56 -41.38
C THR A 2 7.25 -16.80 -40.47
N ASN A 3 8.27 -16.94 -39.61
CA ASN A 3 8.26 -17.95 -38.56
C ASN A 3 7.39 -17.43 -37.40
N THR A 4 6.13 -17.79 -37.40
CA THR A 4 5.25 -17.74 -36.24
C THR A 4 5.50 -18.99 -35.40
N GLU A 5 6.53 -18.98 -34.57
CA GLU A 5 6.66 -20.01 -33.53
C GLU A 5 5.54 -19.79 -32.49
N PRO A 6 4.79 -20.85 -32.15
CA PRO A 6 3.73 -20.75 -31.13
C PRO A 6 4.34 -20.45 -29.76
N LEU A 7 3.62 -19.70 -28.93
CA LEU A 7 3.99 -19.29 -27.57
C LEU A 7 4.51 -20.42 -26.65
N SER A 8 4.30 -21.67 -27.04
CA SER A 8 4.80 -22.87 -26.35
C SER A 8 6.31 -23.07 -26.43
N GLY A 9 7.02 -22.50 -27.43
CA GLY A 9 8.47 -22.61 -27.57
C GLY A 9 9.28 -21.65 -26.69
N TRP A 10 8.64 -20.65 -26.08
CA TRP A 10 9.31 -19.59 -25.33
C TRP A 10 9.59 -19.91 -23.86
N LEU A 11 8.93 -20.93 -23.33
CA LEU A 11 9.17 -21.42 -21.98
C LEU A 11 9.78 -22.82 -22.07
N GLY A 12 11.03 -22.98 -21.66
CA GLY A 12 11.60 -24.29 -21.47
C GLY A 12 10.74 -25.16 -20.53
N PRO A 13 10.95 -26.49 -20.47
CA PRO A 13 10.08 -27.40 -19.70
C PRO A 13 9.81 -26.97 -18.26
N GLY A 14 10.78 -26.34 -17.59
CA GLY A 14 10.63 -25.76 -16.26
C GLY A 14 9.76 -24.51 -16.23
N GLY A 15 9.86 -23.64 -17.24
CA GLY A 15 9.09 -22.39 -17.32
C GLY A 15 7.60 -22.63 -17.59
N GLN A 16 7.26 -23.64 -18.38
CA GLN A 16 5.85 -24.02 -18.63
C GLN A 16 5.18 -24.60 -17.37
N HIS A 17 5.91 -25.35 -16.55
CA HIS A 17 5.40 -25.83 -15.26
C HIS A 17 5.14 -24.69 -14.27
N HIS A 18 6.01 -23.69 -14.21
CA HIS A 18 5.84 -22.53 -13.35
C HIS A 18 4.70 -21.61 -13.83
N ALA A 19 4.55 -21.37 -15.12
CA ALA A 19 3.47 -20.57 -15.68
C ALA A 19 2.08 -21.21 -15.44
N ARG A 20 1.95 -22.51 -15.62
CA ARG A 20 0.71 -23.24 -15.35
C ARG A 20 0.34 -23.27 -13.85
N SER A 21 1.32 -23.40 -12.97
CA SER A 21 1.08 -23.35 -11.53
C SER A 21 0.66 -21.96 -11.07
N ALA A 22 1.24 -20.91 -11.66
CA ALA A 22 0.91 -19.53 -11.32
C ALA A 22 -0.49 -19.10 -11.78
N LEU A 23 -0.90 -19.49 -12.98
CA LEU A 23 -2.26 -19.22 -13.48
C LEU A 23 -3.33 -19.85 -12.57
N ARG A 24 -3.04 -21.01 -11.99
CA ARG A 24 -3.94 -21.67 -11.02
C ARG A 24 -4.19 -20.85 -9.76
N TRP A 25 -3.21 -20.04 -9.31
CA TRP A 25 -3.37 -19.17 -8.13
C TRP A 25 -3.88 -17.78 -8.48
N ALA A 26 -3.57 -17.30 -9.68
CA ALA A 26 -4.04 -16.00 -10.16
C ALA A 26 -5.58 -15.97 -10.34
N ILE A 27 -6.17 -17.06 -10.83
CA ILE A 27 -7.62 -17.14 -11.03
C ILE A 27 -8.41 -16.94 -9.73
N PRO A 28 -8.19 -17.71 -8.64
CA PRO A 28 -8.96 -17.52 -7.41
C PRO A 28 -8.61 -16.19 -6.71
N ALA A 29 -7.38 -15.69 -6.82
CA ALA A 29 -7.04 -14.38 -6.31
C ALA A 29 -7.83 -13.29 -7.03
N ALA A 30 -7.92 -13.34 -8.36
CA ALA A 30 -8.73 -12.43 -9.16
C ALA A 30 -10.23 -12.55 -8.83
N LEU A 31 -10.74 -13.77 -8.69
CA LEU A 31 -12.13 -14.00 -8.29
C LEU A 31 -12.43 -13.37 -6.93
N LEU A 32 -11.61 -13.62 -5.91
CA LEU A 32 -11.81 -13.06 -4.57
C LEU A 32 -11.76 -11.52 -4.57
N VAL A 33 -10.90 -10.91 -5.40
CA VAL A 33 -10.85 -9.45 -5.56
C VAL A 33 -12.12 -8.93 -6.24
N VAL A 34 -12.57 -9.57 -7.32
CA VAL A 34 -13.80 -9.19 -8.04
C VAL A 34 -15.01 -9.33 -7.12
N GLU A 35 -15.08 -10.40 -6.35
CA GLU A 35 -16.15 -10.66 -5.38
C GLU A 35 -16.17 -9.62 -4.26
N TYR A 36 -15.01 -9.29 -3.72
CA TYR A 36 -14.89 -8.23 -2.72
C TYR A 36 -15.36 -6.87 -3.26
N LEU A 37 -14.95 -6.52 -4.48
CA LEU A 37 -15.37 -5.27 -5.13
C LEU A 37 -16.87 -5.27 -5.40
N PHE A 38 -17.43 -6.39 -5.87
CA PHE A 38 -18.84 -6.52 -6.15
C PHE A 38 -19.70 -6.37 -4.88
N ILE A 39 -19.30 -7.02 -3.78
CA ILE A 39 -20.00 -6.86 -2.49
C ILE A 39 -19.87 -5.42 -1.98
N SER A 40 -18.70 -4.80 -2.10
CA SER A 40 -18.49 -3.42 -1.63
C SER A 40 -19.27 -2.38 -2.44
N LEU A 41 -19.62 -2.68 -3.70
CA LEU A 41 -20.47 -1.82 -4.52
C LEU A 41 -21.97 -2.06 -4.30
N LEU A 42 -22.36 -3.29 -3.94
CA LEU A 42 -23.77 -3.66 -3.76
C LEU A 42 -24.32 -3.43 -2.34
N VAL A 43 -23.44 -3.37 -1.36
CA VAL A 43 -23.82 -3.26 0.04
C VAL A 43 -23.46 -1.87 0.55
N ASP A 44 -24.46 -1.01 0.63
CA ASP A 44 -24.35 0.25 1.38
C ASP A 44 -24.21 -0.09 2.87
N LEU A 45 -22.97 -0.11 3.34
CA LEU A 45 -22.68 -0.43 4.73
C LEU A 45 -23.18 0.70 5.65
N PRO A 46 -23.80 0.37 6.79
CA PRO A 46 -24.22 1.38 7.76
C PRO A 46 -22.99 2.18 8.22
N THR A 47 -23.15 3.50 8.31
CA THR A 47 -22.07 4.43 8.69
C THR A 47 -21.76 4.43 10.19
N SER A 48 -22.59 3.76 11.02
CA SER A 48 -22.45 3.70 12.48
C SER A 48 -23.07 2.42 13.07
N GLY A 49 -22.78 2.15 14.32
CA GLY A 49 -23.37 1.07 15.09
C GLY A 49 -22.59 -0.26 15.10
N PRO A 50 -23.13 -1.31 15.75
CA PRO A 50 -22.44 -2.61 15.94
C PRO A 50 -22.05 -3.30 14.64
N ALA A 51 -22.89 -3.18 13.59
CA ALA A 51 -22.62 -3.78 12.28
C ALA A 51 -21.39 -3.14 11.61
N MET A 52 -21.23 -1.81 11.73
CA MET A 52 -20.05 -1.12 11.20
C MET A 52 -18.78 -1.52 11.95
N ARG A 53 -18.82 -1.63 13.27
CA ARG A 53 -17.69 -2.10 14.10
C ARG A 53 -17.24 -3.51 13.69
N PHE A 54 -18.21 -4.41 13.48
CA PHE A 54 -17.92 -5.76 13.00
C PHE A 54 -17.25 -5.74 11.62
N VAL A 55 -17.78 -4.98 10.67
CA VAL A 55 -17.21 -4.86 9.31
C VAL A 55 -15.79 -4.30 9.35
N GLN A 56 -15.54 -3.25 10.14
CA GLN A 56 -14.21 -2.67 10.31
C GLN A 56 -13.23 -3.66 10.94
N ALA A 57 -13.65 -4.39 11.97
CA ALA A 57 -12.83 -5.41 12.60
C ALA A 57 -12.47 -6.55 11.63
N VAL A 58 -13.43 -7.01 10.81
CA VAL A 58 -13.19 -8.03 9.78
C VAL A 58 -12.27 -7.52 8.67
N ARG A 59 -12.46 -6.27 8.22
CA ARG A 59 -11.58 -5.63 7.24
C ARG A 59 -10.12 -5.56 7.70
N LEU A 60 -9.88 -5.38 8.99
CA LEU A 60 -8.54 -5.39 9.56
C LEU A 60 -8.01 -6.81 9.78
N ALA A 61 -8.84 -7.70 10.33
CA ALA A 61 -8.43 -9.06 10.70
C ALA A 61 -8.01 -9.89 9.48
N ILE A 62 -8.70 -9.78 8.35
CA ILE A 62 -8.41 -10.55 7.14
C ILE A 62 -7.01 -10.22 6.59
N PRO A 63 -6.67 -8.96 6.23
CA PRO A 63 -5.36 -8.64 5.69
C PRO A 63 -4.23 -8.89 6.69
N VAL A 64 -4.45 -8.69 8.00
CA VAL A 64 -3.45 -9.00 9.03
C VAL A 64 -3.20 -10.51 9.10
N THR A 65 -4.24 -11.34 9.06
CA THR A 65 -4.10 -12.81 9.05
C THR A 65 -3.35 -13.27 7.79
N LEU A 66 -3.73 -12.76 6.62
CA LEU A 66 -3.07 -13.09 5.36
C LEU A 66 -1.61 -12.60 5.34
N GLY A 67 -1.35 -11.40 5.84
CA GLY A 67 -0.02 -10.83 5.98
C GLY A 67 0.87 -11.65 6.93
N ALA A 68 0.34 -12.04 8.08
CA ALA A 68 1.04 -12.90 9.04
C ALA A 68 1.35 -14.30 8.46
N PHE A 69 0.41 -14.87 7.70
CA PHE A 69 0.63 -16.13 6.99
C PHE A 69 1.72 -15.99 5.92
N ALA A 70 1.64 -14.95 5.08
CA ALA A 70 2.63 -14.67 4.04
C ALA A 70 4.02 -14.41 4.64
N ALA A 71 4.11 -13.63 5.70
CA ALA A 71 5.36 -13.36 6.41
C ALA A 71 5.96 -14.64 7.01
N GLY A 72 5.15 -15.45 7.68
CA GLY A 72 5.56 -16.76 8.21
C GLY A 72 6.09 -17.69 7.13
N TRP A 73 5.44 -17.69 5.96
CA TRP A 73 5.85 -18.47 4.80
C TRP A 73 7.19 -17.97 4.21
N MET A 74 7.37 -16.63 4.07
CA MET A 74 8.62 -16.05 3.57
C MET A 74 9.79 -16.29 4.52
N LEU A 75 9.57 -16.20 5.83
CA LEU A 75 10.59 -16.45 6.83
C LEU A 75 11.10 -17.90 6.84
N ARG A 76 10.30 -18.86 6.39
CA ARG A 76 10.72 -20.27 6.23
C ARG A 76 11.57 -20.54 4.98
N ARG A 77 11.51 -19.71 3.96
CA ARG A 77 12.28 -19.92 2.72
C ARG A 77 13.80 -19.90 2.89
N GLY A 78 14.31 -19.34 3.98
CA GLY A 78 15.75 -19.32 4.33
C GLY A 78 16.27 -20.57 5.02
N SER A 79 15.43 -21.44 5.57
CA SER A 79 15.86 -22.72 6.15
C SER A 79 15.84 -23.80 5.08
N SER A 80 16.79 -24.73 5.11
CA SER A 80 17.09 -25.82 4.16
C SER A 80 15.92 -26.77 3.83
N ALA A 81 14.73 -26.49 4.27
CA ALA A 81 13.49 -27.13 3.89
C ALA A 81 12.91 -26.50 2.60
N ARG A 82 13.70 -26.48 1.51
CA ARG A 82 13.16 -26.56 0.15
C ARG A 82 12.51 -27.92 0.01
N THR A 83 11.50 -28.14 0.79
CA THR A 83 10.69 -29.33 0.73
C THR A 83 9.90 -29.30 -0.56
N ASP A 84 10.20 -30.25 -1.42
CA ASP A 84 9.25 -31.06 -2.16
C ASP A 84 7.78 -30.62 -1.99
N LEU A 85 7.44 -29.42 -2.49
CA LEU A 85 6.12 -29.24 -3.01
C LEU A 85 6.08 -30.11 -4.25
N ARG A 86 5.76 -31.40 -4.05
CA ARG A 86 5.53 -32.34 -5.14
C ARG A 86 4.70 -31.62 -6.20
N PRO A 87 4.99 -31.81 -7.50
CA PRO A 87 4.21 -31.18 -8.55
C PRO A 87 2.74 -31.42 -8.26
N LEU A 88 1.94 -30.34 -8.33
CA LEU A 88 0.51 -30.42 -8.07
C LEU A 88 -0.10 -31.56 -8.89
N PRO A 89 -0.83 -32.50 -8.27
CA PRO A 89 -1.39 -33.63 -8.98
C PRO A 89 -2.31 -33.14 -10.11
N ARG A 90 -2.43 -33.92 -11.18
CA ARG A 90 -3.43 -33.68 -12.22
C ARG A 90 -4.81 -33.74 -11.56
N TRP A 91 -5.54 -32.64 -11.57
CA TRP A 91 -6.85 -32.58 -10.94
C TRP A 91 -7.81 -31.75 -11.79
N ARG A 92 -9.11 -31.98 -11.60
CA ARG A 92 -10.15 -31.36 -12.43
C ARG A 92 -10.85 -30.26 -11.62
N PRO A 93 -10.62 -28.96 -11.92
CA PRO A 93 -11.22 -27.85 -11.18
C PRO A 93 -12.67 -27.56 -11.54
N TRP A 94 -13.24 -28.19 -12.58
CA TRP A 94 -14.52 -27.82 -13.13
C TRP A 94 -15.71 -27.91 -12.15
N PRO A 95 -15.80 -28.85 -11.18
CA PRO A 95 -16.91 -28.85 -10.23
C PRO A 95 -16.85 -27.61 -9.32
N ALA A 96 -15.65 -27.27 -8.84
CA ALA A 96 -15.47 -26.07 -8.03
C ALA A 96 -15.73 -24.79 -8.83
N ALA A 97 -15.27 -24.73 -10.08
CA ALA A 97 -15.50 -23.60 -10.97
C ALA A 97 -16.99 -23.39 -11.32
N ALA A 98 -17.78 -24.47 -11.38
CA ALA A 98 -19.23 -24.38 -11.62
C ALA A 98 -20.02 -23.95 -10.36
N LEU A 99 -19.61 -24.40 -9.18
CA LEU A 99 -20.32 -24.12 -7.93
C LEU A 99 -19.93 -22.78 -7.30
N GLN A 100 -18.74 -22.28 -7.58
CA GLN A 100 -18.21 -21.08 -6.96
C GLN A 100 -19.05 -19.80 -7.26
N PRO A 101 -19.51 -19.52 -8.50
CA PRO A 101 -20.35 -18.36 -8.77
C PRO A 101 -21.71 -18.42 -8.05
N LEU A 102 -22.27 -19.64 -7.85
CA LEU A 102 -23.51 -19.83 -7.10
C LEU A 102 -23.30 -19.55 -5.61
N ALA A 103 -22.21 -20.04 -5.04
CA ALA A 103 -21.86 -19.78 -3.64
C ALA A 103 -21.59 -18.28 -3.41
N PHE A 104 -20.94 -17.63 -4.35
CA PHE A 104 -20.72 -16.18 -4.29
C PHE A 104 -22.04 -15.39 -4.40
N ALA A 105 -22.92 -15.73 -5.35
CA ALA A 105 -24.23 -15.08 -5.49
C ALA A 105 -25.05 -15.21 -4.20
N LEU A 106 -25.03 -16.39 -3.56
CA LEU A 106 -25.68 -16.62 -2.27
C LEU A 106 -25.09 -15.75 -1.16
N THR A 107 -23.75 -15.61 -1.12
CA THR A 107 -23.07 -14.72 -0.19
C THR A 107 -23.46 -13.27 -0.40
N ALA A 108 -23.53 -12.80 -1.64
CA ALA A 108 -23.93 -11.44 -1.98
C ALA A 108 -25.38 -11.15 -1.57
N VAL A 109 -26.30 -12.08 -1.79
CA VAL A 109 -27.70 -11.96 -1.37
C VAL A 109 -27.80 -11.88 0.16
N PHE A 110 -27.12 -12.76 0.90
CA PHE A 110 -27.13 -12.72 2.36
C PHE A 110 -26.46 -11.45 2.89
N ALA A 111 -25.33 -11.06 2.33
CA ALA A 111 -24.65 -9.82 2.74
C ALA A 111 -25.54 -8.60 2.51
N HIS A 112 -26.19 -8.49 1.35
CA HIS A 112 -27.13 -7.42 1.06
C HIS A 112 -28.33 -7.42 2.01
N ALA A 113 -28.93 -8.57 2.29
CA ALA A 113 -30.09 -8.67 3.18
C ALA A 113 -29.77 -8.29 4.63
N VAL A 114 -28.55 -8.61 5.09
CA VAL A 114 -28.14 -8.49 6.50
C VAL A 114 -27.40 -7.17 6.80
N LEU A 115 -26.63 -6.66 5.84
CA LEU A 115 -25.70 -5.55 6.07
C LEU A 115 -26.10 -4.22 5.41
N ARG A 116 -27.21 -4.14 4.67
CA ARG A 116 -27.64 -2.91 3.99
C ARG A 116 -28.00 -1.81 5.00
N SER A 117 -27.83 -0.56 4.62
CA SER A 117 -28.28 0.61 5.40
C SER A 117 -29.78 0.55 5.64
N GLY A 118 -30.20 0.82 6.89
CA GLY A 118 -31.61 0.72 7.31
C GLY A 118 -32.10 -0.69 7.68
N ALA A 119 -31.28 -1.74 7.58
CA ALA A 119 -31.61 -3.04 8.12
C ALA A 119 -31.56 -3.01 9.67
N PRO A 120 -32.39 -3.82 10.34
CA PRO A 120 -32.29 -3.97 11.80
C PRO A 120 -30.90 -4.56 12.17
N PRO A 121 -30.42 -4.32 13.40
CA PRO A 121 -29.15 -4.89 13.87
C PRO A 121 -29.08 -6.38 13.57
N PRO A 122 -28.04 -6.87 12.89
CA PRO A 122 -27.98 -8.26 12.49
C PRO A 122 -27.85 -9.19 13.70
N SER A 123 -28.63 -10.28 13.70
CA SER A 123 -28.48 -11.32 14.70
C SER A 123 -27.17 -12.09 14.51
N ALA A 124 -26.66 -12.70 15.58
CA ALA A 124 -25.45 -13.52 15.50
C ALA A 124 -25.59 -14.67 14.48
N SER A 125 -26.78 -15.25 14.35
CA SER A 125 -27.08 -16.29 13.35
C SER A 125 -27.05 -15.76 11.91
N ALA A 126 -27.55 -14.54 11.67
CA ALA A 126 -27.49 -13.91 10.35
C ALA A 126 -26.04 -13.62 9.93
N ILE A 127 -25.22 -13.10 10.85
CA ILE A 127 -23.78 -12.89 10.63
C ILE A 127 -23.07 -14.23 10.35
N ALA A 128 -23.37 -15.27 11.14
CA ALA A 128 -22.79 -16.59 10.94
C ALA A 128 -23.14 -17.17 9.57
N LEU A 129 -24.35 -16.93 9.06
CA LEU A 129 -24.77 -17.36 7.74
C LEU A 129 -23.99 -16.66 6.61
N VAL A 130 -23.79 -15.34 6.72
CA VAL A 130 -22.96 -14.58 5.76
C VAL A 130 -21.52 -15.10 5.78
N LEU A 131 -20.93 -15.30 6.95
CA LEU A 131 -19.57 -15.81 7.08
C LEU A 131 -19.43 -17.24 6.57
N ALA A 132 -20.40 -18.12 6.83
CA ALA A 132 -20.40 -19.49 6.35
C ALA A 132 -20.50 -19.54 4.82
N SER A 133 -21.38 -18.75 4.21
CA SER A 133 -21.51 -18.70 2.75
C SER A 133 -20.24 -18.12 2.09
N ALA A 134 -19.64 -17.08 2.68
CA ALA A 134 -18.37 -16.53 2.22
C ALA A 134 -17.21 -17.53 2.34
N ALA A 135 -17.16 -18.29 3.43
CA ALA A 135 -16.17 -19.36 3.61
C ALA A 135 -16.32 -20.48 2.57
N VAL A 136 -17.56 -20.85 2.20
CA VAL A 136 -17.83 -21.81 1.13
C VAL A 136 -17.37 -21.26 -0.22
N ALA A 137 -17.71 -20.01 -0.56
CA ALA A 137 -17.28 -19.37 -1.82
C ALA A 137 -15.75 -19.30 -1.92
N ALA A 138 -15.08 -18.86 -0.86
CA ALA A 138 -13.61 -18.80 -0.78
C ALA A 138 -12.98 -20.22 -0.83
N GLY A 139 -13.55 -21.19 -0.16
CA GLY A 139 -13.12 -22.59 -0.21
C GLY A 139 -13.19 -23.17 -1.63
N LEU A 140 -14.28 -22.90 -2.36
CA LEU A 140 -14.43 -23.29 -3.76
C LEU A 140 -13.44 -22.57 -4.66
N ALA A 141 -13.20 -21.27 -4.47
CA ALA A 141 -12.18 -20.52 -5.20
C ALA A 141 -10.77 -21.12 -4.98
N LEU A 142 -10.42 -21.46 -3.74
CA LEU A 142 -9.18 -22.17 -3.44
C LEU A 142 -9.14 -23.57 -4.08
N TRP A 143 -10.26 -24.27 -4.07
CA TRP A 143 -10.38 -25.60 -4.71
C TRP A 143 -10.17 -25.55 -6.22
N ILE A 144 -10.43 -24.43 -6.90
CA ILE A 144 -10.04 -24.22 -8.31
C ILE A 144 -8.53 -24.32 -8.49
N SER A 145 -7.72 -23.89 -7.51
CA SER A 145 -6.25 -23.87 -7.58
C SER A 145 -5.60 -25.20 -7.29
N ALA A 146 -6.08 -25.93 -6.29
CA ALA A 146 -5.52 -27.20 -5.85
C ALA A 146 -6.58 -28.09 -5.17
N PRO A 147 -6.39 -29.42 -5.16
CA PRO A 147 -7.33 -30.34 -4.50
C PRO A 147 -7.33 -30.12 -2.98
N PRO A 148 -8.48 -30.33 -2.30
CA PRO A 148 -8.59 -30.19 -0.84
C PRO A 148 -7.54 -31.00 -0.06
N SER A 149 -7.17 -32.17 -0.57
CA SER A 149 -6.13 -33.03 0.03
C SER A 149 -4.75 -32.37 0.05
N TRP A 150 -4.45 -31.51 -0.93
CA TRP A 150 -3.21 -30.74 -0.94
C TRP A 150 -3.21 -29.66 0.16
N PHE A 151 -4.33 -28.94 0.33
CA PHE A 151 -4.46 -27.96 1.41
C PHE A 151 -4.40 -28.65 2.78
N ALA A 152 -5.06 -29.79 2.94
CA ALA A 152 -4.97 -30.59 4.15
C ALA A 152 -3.52 -30.99 4.44
N ALA A 153 -2.79 -31.48 3.45
CA ALA A 153 -1.38 -31.86 3.61
C ALA A 153 -0.49 -30.67 4.00
N VAL A 154 -0.71 -29.48 3.41
CA VAL A 154 0.00 -28.24 3.78
C VAL A 154 -0.34 -27.82 5.20
N LEU A 155 -1.61 -27.85 5.58
CA LEU A 155 -2.08 -27.52 6.92
C LEU A 155 -1.49 -28.45 7.97
N PHE A 156 -1.57 -29.77 7.78
CA PHE A 156 -1.02 -30.74 8.73
C PHE A 156 0.50 -30.67 8.84
N ARG A 157 1.21 -30.41 7.74
CA ARG A 157 2.67 -30.32 7.73
C ARG A 157 3.20 -29.01 8.30
N SER A 158 2.39 -27.97 8.30
CA SER A 158 2.74 -26.60 8.73
C SER A 158 1.73 -26.02 9.72
N TRP A 159 1.06 -26.85 10.49
CA TRP A 159 -0.08 -26.49 11.35
C TRP A 159 0.17 -25.26 12.25
N ALA A 160 1.40 -25.07 12.72
CA ALA A 160 1.76 -23.94 13.57
C ALA A 160 1.64 -22.57 12.87
N HIS A 161 1.82 -22.50 11.55
CA HIS A 161 1.77 -21.22 10.84
C HIS A 161 0.36 -20.69 10.63
N PRO A 162 -0.60 -21.49 10.11
CA PRO A 162 -1.97 -21.02 10.01
C PRO A 162 -2.57 -20.74 11.39
N LEU A 163 -2.25 -21.52 12.42
CA LEU A 163 -2.69 -21.21 13.79
C LEU A 163 -2.12 -19.90 14.30
N LEU A 164 -0.83 -19.64 14.09
CA LEU A 164 -0.21 -18.36 14.46
C LEU A 164 -0.83 -17.21 13.66
N ALA A 165 -1.06 -17.38 12.36
CA ALA A 165 -1.70 -16.38 11.53
C ALA A 165 -3.13 -16.06 11.99
N VAL A 166 -3.91 -17.09 12.31
CA VAL A 166 -5.27 -16.94 12.88
C VAL A 166 -5.22 -16.27 14.25
N ALA A 167 -4.27 -16.65 15.12
CA ALA A 167 -4.10 -16.00 16.43
C ALA A 167 -3.75 -14.52 16.30
N VAL A 168 -2.86 -14.16 15.36
CA VAL A 168 -2.51 -12.77 15.07
C VAL A 168 -3.72 -12.00 14.50
N GLY A 169 -4.50 -12.62 13.60
CA GLY A 169 -5.74 -12.04 13.07
C GLY A 169 -6.82 -11.86 14.14
N ALA A 170 -6.99 -12.84 15.01
CA ALA A 170 -7.92 -12.76 16.14
C ALA A 170 -7.50 -11.68 17.15
N LEU A 171 -6.20 -11.55 17.41
CA LEU A 171 -5.67 -10.48 18.26
C LEU A 171 -5.89 -9.11 17.63
N ALA A 172 -5.67 -8.97 16.32
CA ALA A 172 -5.95 -7.74 15.58
C ALA A 172 -7.45 -7.40 15.60
N TRP A 173 -8.31 -8.41 15.42
CA TRP A 173 -9.76 -8.25 15.55
C TRP A 173 -10.17 -7.80 16.95
N ARG A 174 -9.61 -8.43 18.00
CA ARG A 174 -9.87 -8.08 19.40
C ARG A 174 -9.39 -6.66 19.71
N ALA A 175 -8.23 -6.27 19.20
CA ALA A 175 -7.69 -4.93 19.33
C ALA A 175 -8.60 -3.90 18.65
N ALA A 176 -9.09 -4.19 17.46
CA ALA A 176 -10.03 -3.32 16.75
C ALA A 176 -11.38 -3.20 17.48
N ALA A 177 -11.89 -4.29 18.03
CA ALA A 177 -13.14 -4.31 18.80
C ALA A 177 -13.02 -3.54 20.15
N GLY A 178 -11.81 -3.52 20.76
CA GLY A 178 -11.52 -2.77 21.99
C GLY A 178 -10.98 -1.35 21.74
N ALA A 179 -10.92 -0.91 20.48
CA ALA A 179 -10.32 0.39 20.14
C ALA A 179 -11.09 1.58 20.72
N GLU A 180 -12.40 1.46 20.94
CA GLU A 180 -13.22 2.52 21.56
C GLU A 180 -12.80 2.81 23.02
N ASP A 181 -12.51 1.77 23.81
CA ASP A 181 -12.06 1.94 25.20
C ASP A 181 -10.66 2.54 25.24
N LEU A 182 -9.78 2.04 24.37
CA LEU A 182 -8.40 2.56 24.24
C LEU A 182 -8.40 3.99 23.70
N TRP A 183 -9.34 4.32 22.80
CA TRP A 183 -9.48 5.66 22.27
C TRP A 183 -9.76 6.70 23.37
N GLY A 184 -10.65 6.41 24.31
CA GLY A 184 -10.96 7.30 25.43
C GLY A 184 -9.71 7.65 26.24
N VAL A 185 -8.93 6.63 26.61
CA VAL A 185 -7.69 6.80 27.37
C VAL A 185 -6.63 7.57 26.58
N LEU A 186 -6.45 7.27 25.29
CA LEU A 186 -5.49 7.95 24.44
C LEU A 186 -5.88 9.40 24.17
N SER A 187 -7.17 9.69 23.95
CA SER A 187 -7.66 11.05 23.71
C SER A 187 -7.51 11.92 24.96
N ASP A 188 -7.85 11.41 26.14
CA ASP A 188 -7.65 12.14 27.41
C ASP A 188 -6.15 12.39 27.66
N THR A 189 -5.30 11.40 27.44
CA THR A 189 -3.84 11.52 27.59
C THR A 189 -3.27 12.55 26.59
N THR A 190 -3.70 12.51 25.33
CA THR A 190 -3.29 13.45 24.28
C THR A 190 -3.76 14.87 24.61
N LEU A 191 -5.01 15.01 25.06
CA LEU A 191 -5.58 16.30 25.44
C LEU A 191 -4.79 16.96 26.56
N ARG A 192 -4.53 16.22 27.66
CA ARG A 192 -3.75 16.71 28.79
C ARG A 192 -2.32 17.06 28.42
N GLY A 193 -1.66 16.20 27.62
CA GLY A 193 -0.31 16.44 27.14
C GLY A 193 -0.22 17.65 26.21
N ALA A 194 -1.16 17.79 25.28
CA ALA A 194 -1.22 18.96 24.39
C ALA A 194 -1.52 20.24 25.17
N ALA A 195 -2.44 20.22 26.14
CA ALA A 195 -2.73 21.37 27.01
C ALA A 195 -1.51 21.78 27.84
N LEU A 196 -0.74 20.80 28.35
CA LEU A 196 0.50 21.08 29.08
C LEU A 196 1.52 21.78 28.19
N LEU A 197 1.74 21.27 26.98
CA LEU A 197 2.68 21.88 26.02
C LEU A 197 2.24 23.27 25.59
N LEU A 198 0.94 23.47 25.34
CA LEU A 198 0.39 24.77 24.95
C LEU A 198 0.57 25.83 26.05
N ARG A 199 0.42 25.46 27.33
CA ARG A 199 0.61 26.38 28.46
C ARG A 199 2.04 26.92 28.59
N LEU A 200 3.00 26.28 27.92
CA LEU A 200 4.39 26.76 27.84
C LEU A 200 4.52 27.97 26.86
N VAL A 201 3.60 28.10 25.91
CA VAL A 201 3.69 29.09 24.82
C VAL A 201 2.49 30.04 24.76
N SER A 202 1.37 29.73 25.44
CA SER A 202 0.14 30.54 25.47
C SER A 202 -0.48 30.50 26.86
N ALA A 203 -0.92 31.68 27.35
CA ALA A 203 -1.61 31.81 28.64
C ALA A 203 -3.12 31.49 28.53
N ASP A 204 -3.73 31.61 27.35
CA ASP A 204 -5.18 31.43 27.14
C ASP A 204 -5.49 30.03 26.60
N VAL A 205 -5.15 29.01 27.37
CA VAL A 205 -5.46 27.60 27.06
C VAL A 205 -6.64 27.15 27.90
N ARG A 206 -7.78 26.85 27.27
CA ARG A 206 -9.00 26.39 27.89
C ARG A 206 -9.28 24.94 27.50
N VAL A 207 -9.47 24.08 28.48
CA VAL A 207 -10.04 22.76 28.30
C VAL A 207 -11.51 22.85 28.64
N GLY A 208 -12.38 22.59 27.68
CA GLY A 208 -13.82 22.83 27.83
C GLY A 208 -14.52 21.79 28.71
N PRO A 209 -15.79 22.08 29.11
CA PRO A 209 -16.64 21.11 29.81
C PRO A 209 -17.04 19.95 28.90
N ASP A 210 -17.07 20.14 27.59
CA ASP A 210 -17.35 19.10 26.64
C ASP A 210 -16.16 18.13 26.56
N PRO A 211 -16.41 16.82 26.50
CA PRO A 211 -15.34 15.83 26.41
C PRO A 211 -14.48 16.08 25.16
N TYR A 212 -13.16 16.08 25.38
CA TYR A 212 -12.15 16.22 24.34
C TYR A 212 -12.09 17.58 23.61
N LEU A 213 -12.69 18.66 24.18
CA LEU A 213 -12.60 20.02 23.64
C LEU A 213 -11.40 20.76 24.24
N ILE A 214 -10.57 21.36 23.38
CA ILE A 214 -9.46 22.23 23.76
C ILE A 214 -9.48 23.50 22.89
N ALA A 215 -9.19 24.65 23.49
CA ALA A 215 -9.20 25.95 22.83
C ALA A 215 -7.97 26.78 23.17
N VAL A 216 -7.53 27.61 22.21
CA VAL A 216 -6.55 28.69 22.40
C VAL A 216 -7.14 29.97 21.80
N GLY A 217 -7.43 30.95 22.65
CA GLY A 217 -8.22 32.11 22.21
C GLY A 217 -9.60 31.67 21.74
N ASP A 218 -9.98 32.10 20.55
CA ASP A 218 -11.27 31.76 19.93
C ASP A 218 -11.22 30.46 19.11
N PHE A 219 -10.02 29.95 18.80
CA PHE A 219 -9.83 28.72 18.02
C PHE A 219 -10.05 27.48 18.87
N ARG A 220 -11.00 26.64 18.47
CA ARG A 220 -11.45 25.45 19.20
C ARG A 220 -11.29 24.20 18.37
N VAL A 221 -10.78 23.14 18.98
CA VAL A 221 -10.66 21.82 18.34
C VAL A 221 -11.26 20.76 19.25
N MET A 222 -12.10 19.92 18.69
CA MET A 222 -12.56 18.68 19.33
C MET A 222 -11.69 17.53 18.85
N LEU A 223 -11.04 16.85 19.78
CA LEU A 223 -10.24 15.68 19.48
C LEU A 223 -11.15 14.51 19.05
N THR A 224 -11.12 14.18 17.78
CA THR A 224 -11.79 13.00 17.21
C THR A 224 -10.94 11.74 17.40
N PRO A 225 -11.47 10.53 17.17
CA PRO A 225 -10.70 9.28 17.21
C PRO A 225 -9.40 9.33 16.38
N VAL A 226 -9.44 9.97 15.22
CA VAL A 226 -8.28 10.14 14.31
C VAL A 226 -7.17 11.00 14.95
N CYS A 227 -7.52 11.90 15.87
CA CYS A 227 -6.59 12.79 16.57
C CYS A 227 -6.01 12.17 17.85
N SER A 228 -6.50 11.02 18.30
CA SER A 228 -6.06 10.36 19.55
C SER A 228 -4.60 9.88 19.49
N GLY A 229 -4.04 9.69 18.31
CA GLY A 229 -2.71 9.13 18.09
C GLY A 229 -2.70 7.60 17.97
N ALA A 230 -3.86 6.92 18.06
CA ALA A 230 -3.96 5.47 17.99
C ALA A 230 -3.38 4.93 16.66
N ASP A 231 -3.66 5.60 15.54
CA ASP A 231 -3.14 5.21 14.20
C ASP A 231 -1.61 5.26 14.17
N GLY A 232 -1.00 6.32 14.71
CA GLY A 232 0.46 6.48 14.78
C GLY A 232 1.11 5.39 15.65
N LEU A 233 0.49 5.04 16.79
CA LEU A 233 0.96 3.94 17.64
C LEU A 233 0.90 2.60 16.91
N GLY A 234 -0.22 2.29 16.24
CA GLY A 234 -0.38 1.07 15.46
C GLY A 234 0.64 0.94 14.33
N LEU A 235 0.87 2.03 13.60
CA LEU A 235 1.86 2.08 12.51
C LEU A 235 3.28 1.87 13.02
N VAL A 236 3.68 2.49 14.14
CA VAL A 236 5.01 2.31 14.76
C VAL A 236 5.21 0.86 15.18
N VAL A 237 4.23 0.26 15.86
CA VAL A 237 4.29 -1.15 16.27
C VAL A 237 4.46 -2.06 15.06
N MET A 238 3.61 -1.88 14.03
CA MET A 238 3.65 -2.69 12.82
C MET A 238 4.99 -2.54 12.08
N PHE A 239 5.44 -1.31 11.88
CA PHE A 239 6.66 -1.02 11.14
C PHE A 239 7.91 -1.55 11.85
N LEU A 240 8.09 -1.25 13.14
CA LEU A 240 9.25 -1.70 13.91
C LEU A 240 9.24 -3.22 14.09
N SER A 241 8.08 -3.84 14.35
CA SER A 241 7.98 -5.30 14.46
C SER A 241 8.37 -5.99 13.15
N THR A 242 7.88 -5.47 12.02
CA THR A 242 8.22 -5.99 10.69
C THR A 242 9.71 -5.83 10.40
N TRP A 243 10.26 -4.63 10.66
CA TRP A 243 11.69 -4.39 10.45
C TRP A 243 12.57 -5.28 11.35
N ILE A 244 12.25 -5.41 12.65
CA ILE A 244 12.97 -6.29 13.57
C ILE A 244 12.93 -7.74 13.09
N ALA A 245 11.77 -8.21 12.60
CA ALA A 245 11.63 -9.55 12.06
C ALA A 245 12.50 -9.77 10.82
N LEU A 246 12.55 -8.80 9.91
CA LEU A 246 13.39 -8.85 8.70
C LEU A 246 14.88 -8.75 9.02
N ALA A 247 15.26 -7.93 10.00
CA ALA A 247 16.64 -7.69 10.40
C ALA A 247 17.15 -8.63 11.52
N ARG A 248 16.36 -9.66 11.90
CA ARG A 248 16.61 -10.54 13.06
C ARG A 248 18.00 -11.20 13.09
N GLU A 249 18.58 -11.46 11.93
CA GLU A 249 19.90 -12.11 11.81
C GLU A 249 21.02 -11.15 12.22
N ARG A 250 20.83 -9.85 12.00
CA ARG A 250 21.80 -8.79 12.33
C ARG A 250 21.55 -8.18 13.71
N LEU A 251 20.33 -8.30 14.24
CA LEU A 251 19.91 -7.68 15.48
C LEU A 251 19.90 -8.67 16.66
N ARG A 252 20.19 -8.15 17.84
CA ARG A 252 19.83 -8.80 19.10
C ARG A 252 18.35 -8.54 19.36
N VAL A 253 17.48 -9.43 18.86
CA VAL A 253 16.03 -9.27 18.83
C VAL A 253 15.46 -8.84 20.18
N SER A 254 15.90 -9.46 21.28
CA SER A 254 15.43 -9.11 22.64
C SER A 254 15.68 -7.65 23.01
N ARG A 255 16.79 -7.07 22.54
CA ARG A 255 17.10 -5.65 22.76
C ARG A 255 16.37 -4.76 21.76
N ALA A 256 16.27 -5.17 20.51
CA ALA A 256 15.57 -4.43 19.47
C ALA A 256 14.06 -4.30 19.77
N LEU A 257 13.45 -5.27 20.44
CA LEU A 257 12.05 -5.18 20.90
C LEU A 257 11.77 -3.98 21.82
N LEU A 258 12.80 -3.46 22.52
CA LEU A 258 12.67 -2.24 23.34
C LEU A 258 12.41 -0.98 22.50
N LEU A 259 12.74 -1.00 21.21
CA LEU A 259 12.43 0.11 20.30
C LEU A 259 10.92 0.28 20.10
N ILE A 260 10.12 -0.77 20.28
CA ILE A 260 8.67 -0.71 20.13
C ILE A 260 8.05 0.18 21.20
N PRO A 261 8.18 -0.08 22.51
CA PRO A 261 7.60 0.79 23.54
C PRO A 261 8.22 2.20 23.53
N VAL A 262 9.50 2.35 23.21
CA VAL A 262 10.13 3.66 23.04
C VAL A 262 9.53 4.41 21.85
N GLY A 263 9.39 3.75 20.72
CA GLY A 263 8.74 4.33 19.52
C GLY A 263 7.28 4.71 19.77
N MET A 264 6.54 3.90 20.53
CA MET A 264 5.16 4.22 20.94
C MET A 264 5.12 5.48 21.83
N ALA A 265 6.01 5.58 22.82
CA ALA A 265 6.08 6.77 23.69
C ALA A 265 6.44 8.03 22.88
N LEU A 266 7.39 7.93 21.94
CA LEU A 266 7.74 9.02 21.05
C LEU A 266 6.59 9.40 20.12
N ALA A 267 5.85 8.43 19.58
CA ALA A 267 4.70 8.68 18.71
C ALA A 267 3.57 9.40 19.47
N LEU A 268 3.29 8.99 20.71
CA LEU A 268 2.31 9.65 21.55
C LEU A 268 2.74 11.08 21.90
N GLY A 269 3.99 11.30 22.31
CA GLY A 269 4.56 12.62 22.56
C GLY A 269 4.54 13.53 21.33
N ALA A 270 4.90 12.99 20.17
CA ALA A 270 4.84 13.70 18.91
C ALA A 270 3.40 14.06 18.51
N ASN A 271 2.41 13.19 18.78
CA ASN A 271 1.01 13.50 18.56
C ASN A 271 0.52 14.64 19.49
N MET A 272 0.92 14.63 20.77
CA MET A 272 0.63 15.74 21.69
C MET A 272 1.24 17.06 21.18
N ALA A 273 2.50 17.04 20.75
CA ALA A 273 3.17 18.21 20.18
C ALA A 273 2.49 18.68 18.90
N ARG A 274 2.05 17.75 18.02
CA ARG A 274 1.28 18.05 16.82
C ARG A 274 0.00 18.82 17.15
N ILE A 275 -0.81 18.29 18.07
CA ILE A 275 -2.07 18.93 18.48
C ILE A 275 -1.81 20.31 19.10
N ALA A 276 -0.79 20.42 19.96
CA ALA A 276 -0.38 21.70 20.53
C ALA A 276 0.03 22.72 19.44
N THR A 277 0.82 22.29 18.45
CA THR A 277 1.25 23.13 17.33
C THR A 277 0.05 23.60 16.50
N LEU A 278 -0.87 22.71 16.16
CA LEU A 278 -2.07 23.04 15.38
C LEU A 278 -2.94 24.07 16.09
N LEU A 279 -3.14 23.90 17.40
CA LEU A 279 -3.91 24.84 18.22
C LEU A 279 -3.21 26.20 18.36
N TRP A 280 -1.90 26.21 18.50
CA TRP A 280 -1.12 27.44 18.57
C TRP A 280 -1.17 28.21 17.24
N VAL A 281 -1.00 27.51 16.11
CA VAL A 281 -1.09 28.10 14.76
C VAL A 281 -2.49 28.65 14.49
N GLY A 282 -3.55 27.86 14.79
CA GLY A 282 -4.93 28.30 14.63
C GLY A 282 -5.27 29.49 15.52
N GLY A 283 -4.87 29.46 16.81
CA GLY A 283 -5.07 30.57 17.76
C GLY A 283 -4.26 31.83 17.44
N SER A 284 -3.23 31.71 16.54
CA SER A 284 -2.44 32.84 16.03
C SER A 284 -3.03 33.45 14.73
N GLY A 285 -4.25 33.11 14.36
CA GLY A 285 -4.96 33.65 13.18
C GLY A 285 -4.72 32.92 11.87
N HIS A 286 -4.11 31.73 11.92
CA HIS A 286 -3.86 30.89 10.72
C HIS A 286 -4.74 29.62 10.75
N GLU A 287 -6.06 29.81 10.87
CA GLU A 287 -7.03 28.73 11.03
C GLU A 287 -7.05 27.77 9.84
N ASP A 288 -7.01 28.31 8.62
CA ASP A 288 -7.00 27.50 7.38
C ASP A 288 -5.79 26.57 7.30
N LEU A 289 -4.61 27.05 7.74
CA LEU A 289 -3.40 26.24 7.78
C LEU A 289 -3.48 25.14 8.85
N ALA A 290 -4.06 25.47 10.02
CA ALA A 290 -4.22 24.55 11.11
C ALA A 290 -5.27 23.45 10.81
N ALA A 291 -6.38 23.80 10.15
CA ALA A 291 -7.46 22.87 9.79
C ALA A 291 -7.15 22.07 8.52
N GLY A 292 -6.31 22.60 7.64
CA GLY A 292 -5.98 22.04 6.33
C GLY A 292 -4.85 21.00 6.34
N GLY A 293 -3.95 21.11 5.36
CA GLY A 293 -2.89 20.14 5.10
C GLY A 293 -1.96 19.83 6.28
N LEU A 294 -1.70 20.83 7.15
CA LEU A 294 -0.85 20.64 8.33
C LEU A 294 -1.47 19.59 9.27
N HIS A 295 -2.80 19.62 9.47
CA HIS A 295 -3.48 18.66 10.34
C HIS A 295 -3.25 17.21 9.95
N SER A 296 -3.43 16.85 8.70
CA SER A 296 -3.32 15.45 8.24
C SER A 296 -1.88 15.02 7.96
N LYS A 297 -1.05 15.89 7.41
CA LYS A 297 0.28 15.51 6.88
C LYS A 297 1.37 15.51 7.96
N LEU A 298 1.28 16.38 8.96
CA LEU A 298 2.24 16.42 10.06
C LEU A 298 2.29 15.09 10.82
N GLY A 299 1.16 14.39 10.95
CA GLY A 299 1.10 13.06 11.57
C GLY A 299 1.97 12.04 10.83
N TRP A 300 1.90 12.01 9.50
CA TRP A 300 2.71 11.11 8.67
C TRP A 300 4.20 11.42 8.73
N ILE A 301 4.56 12.71 8.70
CA ILE A 301 5.97 13.15 8.80
C ILE A 301 6.56 12.72 10.14
N LEU A 302 5.84 12.94 11.22
CA LEU A 302 6.27 12.55 12.57
C LEU A 302 6.40 11.03 12.70
N PHE A 303 5.43 10.28 12.20
CA PHE A 303 5.49 8.81 12.19
C PHE A 303 6.72 8.31 11.42
N LEU A 304 6.94 8.77 10.19
CA LEU A 304 8.10 8.38 9.40
C LEU A 304 9.42 8.76 10.08
N GLY A 305 9.48 9.96 10.66
CA GLY A 305 10.65 10.42 11.41
C GLY A 305 10.98 9.51 12.59
N ILE A 306 9.98 9.10 13.36
CA ILE A 306 10.16 8.18 14.49
C ILE A 306 10.57 6.78 14.02
N ALA A 307 9.89 6.25 13.00
CA ALA A 307 10.16 4.92 12.49
C ALA A 307 11.58 4.81 11.90
N LEU A 308 11.95 5.72 11.00
CA LEU A 308 13.27 5.77 10.39
C LEU A 308 14.36 6.15 11.40
N GLY A 309 14.07 7.07 12.33
CA GLY A 309 14.98 7.44 13.41
C GLY A 309 15.29 6.24 14.32
N SER A 310 14.28 5.45 14.67
CA SER A 310 14.45 4.22 15.47
C SER A 310 15.34 3.20 14.77
N ILE A 311 15.18 3.03 13.45
CA ILE A 311 16.05 2.18 12.62
C ILE A 311 17.48 2.74 12.63
N ALA A 312 17.65 4.03 12.37
CA ALA A 312 18.96 4.66 12.34
C ALA A 312 19.72 4.53 13.68
N VAL A 313 19.00 4.64 14.80
CA VAL A 313 19.52 4.41 16.16
C VAL A 313 19.96 2.95 16.31
N ALA A 314 19.12 2.00 15.93
CA ALA A 314 19.41 0.58 16.05
C ALA A 314 20.61 0.14 15.19
N GLU A 315 20.74 0.72 14.00
CA GLU A 315 21.86 0.42 13.09
C GLU A 315 23.18 1.08 13.53
N ARG A 316 23.14 2.22 14.24
CA ARG A 316 24.34 2.92 14.72
C ARG A 316 24.83 2.44 16.08
N ILE A 317 23.94 1.98 16.95
CA ILE A 317 24.29 1.58 18.31
C ILE A 317 24.66 0.08 18.37
N PRO A 318 25.93 -0.28 18.65
CA PRO A 318 26.36 -1.68 18.68
C PRO A 318 25.58 -2.56 19.67
N TRP A 319 24.96 -1.95 20.68
CA TRP A 319 24.16 -2.64 21.68
C TRP A 319 22.98 -3.42 21.10
N PHE A 320 22.40 -2.91 20.02
CA PHE A 320 21.28 -3.58 19.31
C PHE A 320 21.76 -4.64 18.32
N ARG A 321 23.03 -4.58 17.89
CA ARG A 321 23.57 -5.43 16.83
C ARG A 321 24.22 -6.69 17.40
N ARG A 322 24.17 -7.77 16.63
CA ARG A 322 24.99 -8.96 16.90
C ARG A 322 26.43 -8.67 16.47
N PRO A 323 27.42 -9.23 17.16
CA PRO A 323 28.81 -9.22 16.68
C PRO A 323 28.83 -9.87 15.30
N SER A 324 29.31 -9.17 14.28
CA SER A 324 29.49 -9.76 12.95
C SER A 324 30.78 -10.56 12.97
N THR A 325 30.72 -11.86 12.71
CA THR A 325 31.84 -12.55 12.04
C THR A 325 31.92 -11.98 10.63
N GLU A 326 33.12 -11.70 10.12
CA GLU A 326 33.35 -10.94 8.85
C GLU A 326 32.56 -11.44 7.64
N ASP A 327 32.18 -12.73 7.60
CA ASP A 327 31.35 -13.33 6.54
C ASP A 327 29.87 -12.87 6.52
N HIS A 328 29.36 -12.18 7.55
CA HIS A 328 27.95 -11.78 7.64
C HIS A 328 27.73 -10.28 7.38
N ALA A 329 28.79 -9.51 7.21
CA ALA A 329 28.69 -8.06 6.97
C ALA A 329 28.05 -7.75 5.59
N GLU A 330 28.19 -8.66 4.62
CA GLU A 330 27.62 -8.51 3.27
C GLU A 330 26.23 -9.15 3.10
N ALA A 331 25.83 -10.08 3.97
CA ALA A 331 24.69 -10.97 3.72
C ALA A 331 23.31 -10.42 4.11
N GLY A 332 23.17 -9.27 4.74
CA GLY A 332 21.89 -8.88 5.34
C GLY A 332 21.44 -7.42 5.16
N GLY A 333 22.15 -6.57 4.44
CA GLY A 333 21.73 -5.23 4.05
C GLY A 333 20.96 -5.22 2.73
N LEU A 334 20.08 -4.21 2.51
CA LEU A 334 19.72 -3.86 1.14
C LEU A 334 21.03 -3.58 0.39
N PRO A 335 21.26 -4.19 -0.78
CA PRO A 335 22.47 -3.92 -1.56
C PRO A 335 22.63 -2.40 -1.74
N ALA A 336 23.84 -1.86 -1.64
CA ALA A 336 24.08 -0.43 -1.85
C ALA A 336 23.50 0.05 -3.20
N ALA A 337 23.55 -0.80 -4.22
CA ALA A 337 22.90 -0.59 -5.50
C ALA A 337 21.38 -0.39 -5.40
N ALA A 338 20.68 -1.00 -4.45
CA ALA A 338 19.24 -0.84 -4.29
C ALA A 338 18.83 0.61 -4.00
N ALA A 339 19.68 1.35 -3.29
CA ALA A 339 19.45 2.76 -3.00
C ALA A 339 19.36 3.59 -4.30
N ALA A 340 20.18 3.30 -5.29
CA ALA A 340 20.14 4.01 -6.56
C ALA A 340 18.81 3.84 -7.31
N TYR A 341 18.20 2.68 -7.20
CA TYR A 341 16.90 2.39 -7.86
C TYR A 341 15.71 2.99 -7.13
N VAL A 342 15.76 3.10 -5.80
CA VAL A 342 14.59 3.47 -4.97
C VAL A 342 14.63 4.94 -4.53
N ALA A 343 15.82 5.52 -4.33
CA ALA A 343 15.96 6.86 -3.79
C ALA A 343 15.26 7.95 -4.63
N PRO A 344 15.25 7.93 -5.98
CA PRO A 344 14.54 8.95 -6.75
C PRO A 344 13.02 8.94 -6.50
N LEU A 345 12.40 7.76 -6.38
CA LEU A 345 10.99 7.63 -6.03
C LEU A 345 10.73 8.12 -4.61
N LEU A 346 11.57 7.71 -3.65
CA LEU A 346 11.44 8.16 -2.27
C LEU A 346 11.58 9.69 -2.16
N ALA A 347 12.48 10.30 -2.92
CA ALA A 347 12.64 11.75 -2.95
C ALA A 347 11.36 12.45 -3.46
N ALA A 348 10.74 11.92 -4.52
CA ALA A 348 9.45 12.42 -5.01
C ALA A 348 8.35 12.31 -3.96
N LEU A 349 8.24 11.14 -3.29
CA LEU A 349 7.22 10.88 -2.26
C LEU A 349 7.43 11.75 -1.01
N VAL A 350 8.68 11.92 -0.57
CA VAL A 350 9.01 12.80 0.57
C VAL A 350 8.71 14.25 0.21
N ALA A 351 9.09 14.70 -0.98
CA ALA A 351 8.76 16.06 -1.44
C ALA A 351 7.25 16.25 -1.52
N ALA A 352 6.49 15.25 -2.03
CA ALA A 352 5.05 15.26 -2.06
C ALA A 352 4.43 15.39 -0.66
N LEU A 353 4.92 14.59 0.29
CA LEU A 353 4.46 14.63 1.67
C LEU A 353 4.72 15.97 2.34
N VAL A 354 5.90 16.54 2.14
CA VAL A 354 6.28 17.85 2.72
C VAL A 354 5.48 18.99 2.07
N THR A 355 5.40 19.02 0.74
CA THR A 355 4.72 20.11 0.03
C THR A 355 3.20 20.07 0.19
N SER A 356 2.63 18.91 0.47
CA SER A 356 1.18 18.79 0.72
C SER A 356 0.70 19.55 1.96
N ILE A 357 1.61 20.03 2.83
CA ILE A 357 1.26 20.91 3.95
C ILE A 357 0.74 22.27 3.43
N TRP A 358 1.29 22.76 2.33
CA TRP A 358 0.98 24.06 1.73
C TRP A 358 0.20 23.95 0.42
N SER A 359 -0.18 22.73 0.02
CA SER A 359 -1.00 22.52 -1.18
C SER A 359 -2.47 22.53 -0.80
N ASP A 360 -3.27 23.25 -1.56
CA ASP A 360 -4.73 23.13 -1.51
C ASP A 360 -5.15 21.78 -2.06
N ASP A 361 -6.25 21.21 -1.55
CA ASP A 361 -6.78 19.91 -2.01
C ASP A 361 -7.16 19.91 -3.50
N ALA A 362 -7.37 21.09 -4.10
CA ALA A 362 -7.79 21.22 -5.49
C ALA A 362 -6.62 21.26 -6.49
N LEU A 363 -5.47 21.87 -6.14
CA LEU A 363 -4.33 22.03 -7.05
C LEU A 363 -3.01 21.94 -6.30
N ASP A 364 -2.18 20.96 -6.61
CA ASP A 364 -0.82 20.88 -6.09
C ASP A 364 0.10 21.89 -6.76
N ARG A 365 0.13 23.11 -6.23
CA ARG A 365 1.01 24.20 -6.72
C ARG A 365 2.50 23.86 -6.57
N TRP A 366 2.83 22.99 -5.60
CA TRP A 366 4.19 22.60 -5.27
C TRP A 366 4.68 21.35 -6.04
N TYR A 367 3.91 20.89 -7.04
CA TYR A 367 4.30 19.74 -7.85
C TYR A 367 5.71 19.86 -8.46
N VAL A 368 6.15 21.08 -8.76
CA VAL A 368 7.53 21.37 -9.23
C VAL A 368 8.59 20.87 -8.23
N ALA A 369 8.35 20.97 -6.94
CA ALA A 369 9.30 20.51 -5.92
C ALA A 369 9.48 18.99 -5.95
N ARG A 370 8.41 18.22 -6.20
CA ARG A 370 8.47 16.76 -6.40
C ARG A 370 9.35 16.42 -7.61
N VAL A 371 9.12 17.11 -8.72
CA VAL A 371 9.89 16.94 -9.96
C VAL A 371 11.37 17.26 -9.72
N LEU A 372 11.67 18.40 -9.10
CA LEU A 372 13.05 18.80 -8.82
C LEU A 372 13.75 17.83 -7.87
N ALA A 373 13.09 17.36 -6.81
CA ALA A 373 13.64 16.39 -5.88
C ALA A 373 13.97 15.06 -6.58
N ALA A 374 13.05 14.54 -7.39
CA ALA A 374 13.26 13.30 -8.13
C ALA A 374 14.39 13.45 -9.16
N VAL A 375 14.41 14.55 -9.93
CA VAL A 375 15.47 14.83 -10.92
C VAL A 375 16.83 14.96 -10.24
N ALA A 376 16.91 15.71 -9.14
CA ALA A 376 18.17 15.91 -8.41
C ALA A 376 18.74 14.57 -7.92
N VAL A 377 17.91 13.74 -7.28
CA VAL A 377 18.37 12.43 -6.79
C VAL A 377 18.68 11.48 -7.95
N LEU A 378 17.85 11.44 -9.00
CA LEU A 378 18.12 10.62 -10.19
C LEU A 378 19.46 11.03 -10.85
N TRP A 379 19.75 12.33 -10.89
CA TRP A 379 21.02 12.84 -11.42
C TRP A 379 22.21 12.43 -10.54
N LEU A 380 22.07 12.46 -9.21
CA LEU A 380 23.11 12.02 -8.28
C LEU A 380 23.44 10.53 -8.44
N VAL A 381 22.42 9.68 -8.60
CA VAL A 381 22.60 8.22 -8.68
C VAL A 381 22.76 7.70 -10.12
N ARG A 382 22.74 8.55 -11.14
CA ARG A 382 22.72 8.14 -12.55
C ARG A 382 23.89 7.26 -13.00
N ARG A 383 25.03 7.34 -12.29
CA ARG A 383 26.22 6.54 -12.58
C ARG A 383 26.10 5.09 -12.08
N ASP A 384 25.25 4.89 -11.07
CA ASP A 384 25.01 3.59 -10.43
C ASP A 384 23.83 2.85 -11.08
N LEU A 385 23.15 3.49 -12.03
CA LEU A 385 22.03 2.90 -12.74
C LEU A 385 22.47 2.32 -14.09
N PRO A 386 21.86 1.17 -14.50
CA PRO A 386 22.12 0.61 -15.82
C PRO A 386 21.66 1.58 -16.91
N GLN A 387 22.46 1.66 -17.99
CA GLN A 387 22.05 2.44 -19.15
C GLN A 387 20.80 1.83 -19.79
N PRO A 388 19.76 2.62 -20.07
CA PRO A 388 18.54 2.10 -20.67
C PRO A 388 18.81 1.64 -22.12
N ALA A 389 18.59 0.37 -22.38
CA ALA A 389 18.64 -0.16 -23.75
C ALA A 389 17.30 0.14 -24.44
N PHE A 390 17.25 1.21 -25.22
CA PHE A 390 16.08 1.54 -26.03
C PHE A 390 15.99 0.66 -27.29
N GLY A 391 14.78 0.38 -27.74
CA GLY A 391 14.50 -0.33 -28.99
C GLY A 391 13.02 -0.39 -29.25
N LEU A 392 12.64 -0.23 -30.50
CA LEU A 392 11.24 -0.27 -30.93
C LEU A 392 10.57 -1.60 -30.53
N SER A 393 9.44 -1.52 -29.89
CA SER A 393 8.59 -2.64 -29.51
C SER A 393 7.12 -2.25 -29.67
N TRP A 394 6.33 -3.13 -30.26
CA TRP A 394 4.90 -2.91 -30.44
C TRP A 394 4.13 -3.10 -29.12
N PHE A 395 4.65 -3.93 -28.20
CA PHE A 395 3.94 -4.27 -26.96
C PHE A 395 3.67 -3.07 -26.06
N PRO A 396 4.64 -2.16 -25.75
CA PRO A 396 4.36 -0.94 -25.03
C PRO A 396 3.25 -0.08 -25.68
N VAL A 397 3.21 -0.06 -27.02
CA VAL A 397 2.21 0.72 -27.78
C VAL A 397 0.81 0.13 -27.64
N VAL A 398 0.66 -1.20 -27.66
CA VAL A 398 -0.65 -1.84 -27.43
C VAL A 398 -1.04 -1.76 -25.94
N ALA A 399 -0.09 -1.98 -25.06
CA ALA A 399 -0.31 -1.96 -23.62
C ALA A 399 -0.84 -0.59 -23.13
N TRP A 400 -0.27 0.53 -23.64
CA TRP A 400 -0.74 1.86 -23.25
C TRP A 400 -2.17 2.12 -23.70
N ALA A 401 -2.53 1.73 -24.90
CA ALA A 401 -3.87 1.98 -25.43
C ALA A 401 -4.92 1.25 -24.58
N VAL A 402 -4.64 -0.01 -24.22
CA VAL A 402 -5.52 -0.79 -23.35
C VAL A 402 -5.58 -0.19 -21.94
N LEU A 403 -4.44 0.15 -21.34
CA LEU A 403 -4.40 0.69 -19.98
C LEU A 403 -5.05 2.07 -19.88
N ALA A 404 -4.72 2.98 -20.79
CA ALA A 404 -5.32 4.32 -20.80
C ALA A 404 -6.84 4.26 -21.03
N ALA A 405 -7.29 3.44 -21.98
CA ALA A 405 -8.72 3.23 -22.22
C ALA A 405 -9.41 2.62 -20.99
N THR A 406 -8.80 1.61 -20.35
CA THR A 406 -9.35 0.97 -19.15
C THR A 406 -9.43 1.98 -17.99
N TRP A 407 -8.39 2.77 -17.77
CA TRP A 407 -8.35 3.79 -16.73
C TRP A 407 -9.44 4.84 -16.94
N ILE A 408 -9.50 5.43 -18.14
CA ILE A 408 -10.49 6.47 -18.49
C ILE A 408 -11.93 5.94 -18.40
N ALA A 409 -12.15 4.67 -18.78
CA ALA A 409 -13.49 4.07 -18.77
C ALA A 409 -13.96 3.64 -17.37
N LEU A 410 -13.04 3.18 -16.50
CA LEU A 410 -13.41 2.61 -15.21
C LEU A 410 -13.27 3.58 -14.03
N VAL A 411 -12.49 4.66 -14.16
CA VAL A 411 -12.46 5.73 -13.15
C VAL A 411 -13.72 6.56 -13.27
N PRO A 412 -14.58 6.58 -12.23
CA PRO A 412 -15.81 7.37 -12.25
C PRO A 412 -15.52 8.85 -12.51
N VAL A 413 -16.39 9.51 -13.25
CA VAL A 413 -16.27 10.95 -13.52
C VAL A 413 -16.69 11.73 -12.28
N ASP A 414 -15.77 12.47 -11.67
CA ASP A 414 -16.09 13.45 -10.63
C ASP A 414 -16.12 14.87 -11.24
N ALA A 415 -17.31 15.29 -11.64
CA ALA A 415 -17.50 16.60 -12.22
C ALA A 415 -17.23 17.75 -11.23
N ALA A 416 -17.48 17.53 -9.92
CA ALA A 416 -17.24 18.53 -8.89
C ALA A 416 -15.73 18.70 -8.65
N GLU A 417 -14.98 17.62 -8.61
CA GLU A 417 -13.53 17.65 -8.50
C GLU A 417 -12.90 18.28 -9.75
N SER A 418 -13.32 17.87 -10.96
CA SER A 418 -12.89 18.49 -12.21
C SER A 418 -13.13 20.00 -12.23
N ALA A 419 -14.30 20.46 -11.77
CA ALA A 419 -14.62 21.89 -11.73
C ALA A 419 -13.76 22.65 -10.70
N ARG A 420 -13.54 22.09 -9.51
CA ARG A 420 -12.66 22.66 -8.47
C ARG A 420 -11.22 22.79 -8.99
N PHE A 421 -10.69 21.71 -9.57
CA PHE A 421 -9.34 21.71 -10.13
C PHE A 421 -9.18 22.76 -11.22
N LEU A 422 -10.11 22.79 -12.18
CA LEU A 422 -10.07 23.77 -13.30
C LEU A 422 -10.17 25.21 -12.79
N SER A 423 -11.04 25.47 -11.81
CA SER A 423 -11.17 26.81 -11.19
C SER A 423 -9.86 27.24 -10.53
N ALA A 424 -9.22 26.36 -9.73
CA ALA A 424 -7.94 26.64 -9.11
C ALA A 424 -6.84 26.89 -10.14
N LEU A 425 -6.81 26.11 -11.22
CA LEU A 425 -5.85 26.26 -12.32
C LEU A 425 -6.09 27.57 -13.10
N GLN A 426 -7.34 27.96 -13.33
CA GLN A 426 -7.69 29.23 -14.01
C GLN A 426 -7.40 30.44 -13.13
N GLY A 427 -7.41 30.31 -11.81
CA GLY A 427 -6.99 31.35 -10.86
C GLY A 427 -5.52 31.71 -10.93
N LEU A 428 -4.69 30.87 -11.58
CA LEU A 428 -3.28 31.19 -11.82
C LEU A 428 -3.12 32.19 -12.98
N GLY A 429 -2.06 33.00 -12.91
CA GLY A 429 -1.64 33.81 -14.05
C GLY A 429 -1.32 32.93 -15.29
N ALA A 430 -1.46 33.49 -16.50
CA ALA A 430 -1.29 32.70 -17.73
C ALA A 430 0.07 31.99 -17.81
N ALA A 431 1.15 32.67 -17.47
CA ALA A 431 2.49 32.06 -17.49
C ALA A 431 2.65 30.96 -16.44
N GLU A 432 2.13 31.16 -15.22
CA GLU A 432 2.17 30.20 -14.12
C GLU A 432 1.36 28.95 -14.47
N ARG A 433 0.15 29.11 -15.01
CA ARG A 433 -0.73 28.04 -15.47
C ARG A 433 -0.06 27.14 -16.50
N TRP A 434 0.47 27.73 -17.56
CA TRP A 434 1.15 26.95 -18.59
C TRP A 434 2.46 26.34 -18.13
N GLY A 435 3.20 27.02 -17.25
CA GLY A 435 4.37 26.50 -16.58
C GLY A 435 4.02 25.28 -15.73
N TRP A 436 2.96 25.37 -14.93
CA TRP A 436 2.47 24.24 -14.12
C TRP A 436 2.06 23.06 -14.98
N ILE A 437 1.29 23.27 -16.06
CA ILE A 437 0.88 22.21 -16.99
C ILE A 437 2.10 21.53 -17.61
N ALA A 438 3.09 22.32 -18.06
CA ALA A 438 4.31 21.77 -18.64
C ALA A 438 5.10 20.90 -17.65
N VAL A 439 5.26 21.38 -16.41
CA VAL A 439 5.92 20.62 -15.34
C VAL A 439 5.13 19.36 -14.97
N ARG A 440 3.78 19.45 -14.93
CA ARG A 440 2.91 18.30 -14.65
C ARG A 440 3.03 17.24 -15.75
N LEU A 441 3.03 17.65 -17.02
CA LEU A 441 3.24 16.73 -18.16
C LEU A 441 4.61 16.06 -18.12
N PHE A 442 5.67 16.85 -17.92
CA PHE A 442 7.02 16.31 -17.79
C PHE A 442 7.12 15.32 -16.63
N GLY A 443 6.61 15.71 -15.46
CA GLY A 443 6.63 14.86 -14.27
C GLY A 443 5.84 13.58 -14.47
N SER A 444 4.54 13.68 -14.77
CA SER A 444 3.65 12.52 -14.84
C SER A 444 3.92 11.61 -16.03
N CYS A 445 4.27 12.17 -17.21
CA CYS A 445 4.42 11.34 -18.41
C CYS A 445 5.85 10.85 -18.65
N LEU A 446 6.88 11.50 -18.07
CA LEU A 446 8.26 11.12 -18.32
C LEU A 446 9.01 10.72 -17.04
N LEU A 447 9.07 11.60 -16.03
CA LEU A 447 9.92 11.42 -14.86
C LEU A 447 9.38 10.33 -13.93
N ILE A 448 8.10 10.42 -13.54
CA ILE A 448 7.48 9.46 -12.61
C ILE A 448 7.51 8.03 -13.17
N PRO A 449 7.15 7.76 -14.44
CA PRO A 449 7.37 6.45 -15.03
C PRO A 449 8.78 5.91 -14.91
N VAL A 450 9.80 6.76 -15.09
CA VAL A 450 11.20 6.34 -14.95
C VAL A 450 11.50 5.93 -13.51
N VAL A 451 11.18 6.77 -12.53
CA VAL A 451 11.54 6.52 -11.12
C VAL A 451 10.74 5.37 -10.52
N GLU A 452 9.47 5.21 -10.93
CA GLU A 452 8.64 4.09 -10.48
C GLU A 452 9.08 2.77 -11.10
N GLU A 453 9.36 2.72 -12.41
CA GLU A 453 9.82 1.48 -13.03
C GLU A 453 11.22 1.08 -12.54
N LEU A 454 12.10 2.03 -12.22
CA LEU A 454 13.35 1.73 -11.53
C LEU A 454 13.10 1.06 -10.17
N ALA A 455 12.23 1.62 -9.34
CA ALA A 455 11.95 1.10 -8.02
C ALA A 455 11.24 -0.26 -8.06
N PHE A 456 10.21 -0.41 -8.90
CA PHE A 456 9.36 -1.61 -8.89
C PHE A 456 9.90 -2.74 -9.79
N ARG A 457 10.34 -2.47 -11.01
CA ARG A 457 10.83 -3.49 -11.98
C ARG A 457 12.33 -3.60 -11.96
N GLY A 458 13.01 -2.48 -11.79
CA GLY A 458 14.46 -2.45 -11.65
C GLY A 458 14.92 -3.09 -10.35
N PHE A 459 14.26 -2.82 -9.24
CA PHE A 459 14.65 -3.31 -7.92
C PHE A 459 13.64 -4.32 -7.34
N LEU A 460 12.44 -3.90 -6.90
CA LEU A 460 11.57 -4.70 -6.04
C LEU A 460 11.23 -6.07 -6.64
N LEU A 461 10.78 -6.13 -7.88
CA LEU A 461 10.43 -7.38 -8.55
C LEU A 461 11.63 -8.32 -8.61
N ARG A 462 12.79 -7.82 -8.98
CA ARG A 462 14.03 -8.60 -9.09
C ARG A 462 14.54 -9.06 -7.73
N TRP A 463 14.45 -8.20 -6.71
CA TRP A 463 14.84 -8.52 -5.33
C TRP A 463 13.94 -9.59 -4.71
N LEU A 464 12.65 -9.59 -5.01
CA LEU A 464 11.72 -10.66 -4.62
C LEU A 464 12.09 -12.03 -5.24
N VAL A 465 12.85 -12.03 -6.33
CA VAL A 465 13.37 -13.25 -6.98
C VAL A 465 14.70 -13.68 -6.37
N SER A 466 15.62 -12.72 -6.19
CA SER A 466 16.99 -12.98 -5.68
C SER A 466 17.51 -11.78 -4.90
N PRO A 467 18.21 -11.99 -3.77
CA PRO A 467 18.93 -10.92 -3.08
C PRO A 467 19.95 -10.20 -3.99
N GLU A 468 20.59 -10.93 -4.91
CA GLU A 468 21.46 -10.36 -5.95
C GLU A 468 20.60 -9.88 -7.15
N PHE A 469 19.73 -8.93 -6.89
CA PHE A 469 18.68 -8.52 -7.82
C PHE A 469 19.23 -8.05 -9.19
N GLU A 470 20.41 -7.45 -9.24
CA GLU A 470 21.01 -6.96 -10.48
C GLU A 470 21.36 -8.09 -11.47
N ARG A 471 21.65 -9.28 -10.93
CA ARG A 471 21.95 -10.48 -11.70
C ARG A 471 20.71 -11.32 -12.03
N ALA A 472 19.56 -11.00 -11.41
CA ALA A 472 18.33 -11.75 -11.65
C ALA A 472 17.83 -11.53 -13.09
N PRO A 473 17.83 -12.57 -13.95
CA PRO A 473 17.36 -12.40 -15.32
C PRO A 473 15.83 -12.27 -15.35
N PRO A 474 15.25 -11.55 -16.32
CA PRO A 474 13.80 -11.36 -16.43
C PRO A 474 13.01 -12.68 -16.45
N ARG A 475 13.59 -13.73 -17.06
CA ARG A 475 12.97 -15.07 -17.14
C ARG A 475 12.90 -15.80 -15.80
N ALA A 476 13.66 -15.36 -14.78
CA ALA A 476 13.57 -15.89 -13.42
C ALA A 476 12.42 -15.28 -12.62
N ALA A 477 11.73 -14.26 -13.16
CA ALA A 477 10.60 -13.63 -12.50
C ALA A 477 9.54 -14.68 -12.13
N THR A 478 9.25 -14.77 -10.84
CA THR A 478 8.17 -15.62 -10.33
C THR A 478 6.86 -14.85 -10.34
N TRP A 479 5.73 -15.53 -10.53
CA TRP A 479 4.43 -14.88 -10.47
C TRP A 479 4.14 -14.23 -9.12
N SER A 480 4.65 -14.78 -8.03
CA SER A 480 4.56 -14.14 -6.72
C SER A 480 5.32 -12.81 -6.67
N ALA A 481 6.51 -12.74 -7.26
CA ALA A 481 7.27 -11.51 -7.34
C ALA A 481 6.57 -10.48 -8.24
N VAL A 482 6.03 -10.91 -9.38
CA VAL A 482 5.23 -10.06 -10.28
C VAL A 482 4.00 -9.52 -9.56
N LEU A 483 3.22 -10.38 -8.90
CA LEU A 483 2.00 -9.98 -8.20
C LEU A 483 2.31 -9.04 -7.03
N LEU A 484 3.28 -9.39 -6.18
CA LEU A 484 3.64 -8.56 -5.01
C LEU A 484 4.18 -7.20 -5.42
N SER A 485 5.05 -7.14 -6.45
CA SER A 485 5.55 -5.84 -6.93
C SER A 485 4.45 -5.01 -7.59
N SER A 486 3.47 -5.65 -8.25
CA SER A 486 2.34 -4.95 -8.87
C SER A 486 1.32 -4.47 -7.85
N LEU A 487 1.06 -5.25 -6.79
CA LEU A 487 0.24 -4.82 -5.66
C LEU A 487 0.88 -3.63 -4.92
N ALA A 488 2.20 -3.69 -4.67
CA ALA A 488 2.92 -2.59 -4.06
C ALA A 488 2.91 -1.32 -4.93
N PHE A 489 2.99 -1.48 -6.26
CA PHE A 489 2.82 -0.39 -7.22
C PHE A 489 1.39 0.17 -7.17
N GLY A 490 0.38 -0.70 -7.20
CA GLY A 490 -1.03 -0.31 -7.09
C GLY A 490 -1.35 0.46 -5.82
N ALA A 491 -0.75 0.07 -4.70
CA ALA A 491 -0.94 0.72 -3.40
C ALA A 491 -0.48 2.19 -3.34
N LEU A 492 0.30 2.66 -4.32
CA LEU A 492 0.65 4.08 -4.47
C LEU A 492 -0.42 4.91 -5.20
N HIS A 493 -1.47 4.27 -5.70
CA HIS A 493 -2.50 4.90 -6.50
C HIS A 493 -3.85 4.87 -5.78
N ASP A 494 -4.64 5.93 -5.85
CA ASP A 494 -5.98 5.99 -5.26
C ASP A 494 -6.87 4.87 -5.81
N HIS A 495 -6.81 4.63 -7.11
CA HIS A 495 -7.43 3.48 -7.76
C HIS A 495 -6.50 2.27 -7.77
N TRP A 496 -6.15 1.76 -6.59
CA TRP A 496 -5.14 0.71 -6.38
C TRP A 496 -5.33 -0.55 -7.23
N VAL A 497 -6.57 -0.93 -7.54
CA VAL A 497 -6.86 -2.09 -8.41
C VAL A 497 -6.38 -1.84 -9.83
N LEU A 498 -6.72 -0.67 -10.39
CA LEU A 498 -6.27 -0.28 -11.73
C LEU A 498 -4.75 -0.06 -11.76
N GLY A 499 -4.19 0.55 -10.70
CA GLY A 499 -2.75 0.64 -10.51
C GLY A 499 -2.08 -0.74 -10.50
N THR A 500 -2.65 -1.73 -9.81
CA THR A 500 -2.15 -3.12 -9.80
C THR A 500 -2.19 -3.75 -11.19
N LEU A 501 -3.27 -3.55 -11.95
CA LEU A 501 -3.38 -4.01 -13.34
C LEU A 501 -2.32 -3.36 -14.22
N GLY A 502 -2.11 -2.05 -14.10
CA GLY A 502 -0.99 -1.34 -14.74
C GLY A 502 0.34 -1.98 -14.37
N GLY A 503 0.54 -2.22 -13.07
CA GLY A 503 1.71 -2.90 -12.53
C GLY A 503 1.99 -4.25 -13.17
N LEU A 504 0.98 -5.08 -13.36
CA LEU A 504 1.10 -6.38 -14.03
C LEU A 504 1.53 -6.21 -15.50
N VAL A 505 0.90 -5.29 -16.22
CA VAL A 505 1.22 -5.04 -17.64
C VAL A 505 2.65 -4.52 -17.81
N PHE A 506 3.12 -3.60 -16.96
CA PHE A 506 4.48 -3.09 -17.01
C PHE A 506 5.52 -4.16 -16.63
N ALA A 507 5.19 -5.04 -15.65
CA ALA A 507 6.03 -6.19 -15.35
C ALA A 507 6.14 -7.15 -16.54
N LEU A 508 5.04 -7.42 -17.26
CA LEU A 508 5.05 -8.23 -18.48
C LEU A 508 5.85 -7.57 -19.60
N ALA A 509 5.78 -6.25 -19.77
CA ALA A 509 6.59 -5.51 -20.73
C ALA A 509 8.10 -5.71 -20.47
N TRP A 510 8.51 -5.64 -19.19
CA TRP A 510 9.89 -5.90 -18.79
C TRP A 510 10.31 -7.37 -19.01
N ILE A 511 9.50 -8.33 -18.55
CA ILE A 511 9.80 -9.77 -18.62
C ILE A 511 9.98 -10.23 -20.07
N ARG A 512 9.17 -9.69 -20.98
CA ARG A 512 9.13 -10.12 -22.37
C ARG A 512 10.48 -9.98 -23.09
N ARG A 513 11.20 -8.88 -22.90
CA ARG A 513 12.46 -8.57 -23.60
C ARG A 513 13.64 -8.32 -22.65
N GLY A 514 13.40 -8.26 -21.35
CA GLY A 514 14.43 -7.94 -20.36
C GLY A 514 14.85 -6.47 -20.37
N ARG A 515 14.07 -5.60 -21.01
CA ARG A 515 14.41 -4.17 -21.14
C ARG A 515 13.51 -3.35 -20.24
N LEU A 516 14.11 -2.68 -19.27
CA LEU A 516 13.37 -1.77 -18.38
C LEU A 516 12.74 -0.62 -19.17
N ALA A 517 13.38 -0.20 -20.25
CA ALA A 517 12.85 0.81 -21.17
C ALA A 517 11.47 0.46 -21.77
N ASP A 518 11.16 -0.83 -21.99
CA ASP A 518 9.85 -1.25 -22.49
C ASP A 518 8.74 -1.02 -21.44
N ALA A 519 9.03 -1.25 -20.16
CA ALA A 519 8.11 -0.95 -19.06
C ALA A 519 7.94 0.58 -18.88
N ILE A 520 9.04 1.32 -18.87
CA ILE A 520 9.03 2.78 -18.79
C ILE A 520 8.20 3.38 -19.95
N LEU A 521 8.41 2.91 -21.17
CA LEU A 521 7.69 3.40 -22.34
C LEU A 521 6.20 3.09 -22.25
N ALA A 522 5.81 1.88 -21.86
CA ALA A 522 4.41 1.51 -21.69
C ALA A 522 3.71 2.39 -20.64
N HIS A 523 4.39 2.64 -19.53
CA HIS A 523 3.89 3.49 -18.46
C HIS A 523 3.81 4.97 -18.89
N ALA A 524 4.87 5.51 -19.48
CA ALA A 524 4.90 6.89 -19.99
C ALA A 524 3.78 7.15 -21.01
N LEU A 525 3.57 6.23 -21.94
CA LEU A 525 2.50 6.34 -22.92
C LEU A 525 1.10 6.22 -22.26
N ALA A 526 0.92 5.34 -21.26
CA ALA A 526 -0.34 5.23 -20.52
C ALA A 526 -0.69 6.58 -19.84
N ASN A 527 0.28 7.19 -19.17
CA ASN A 527 0.11 8.49 -18.53
C ASN A 527 -0.11 9.62 -19.55
N ALA A 528 0.55 9.56 -20.71
CA ALA A 528 0.28 10.49 -21.81
C ALA A 528 -1.16 10.36 -22.35
N GLY A 529 -1.69 9.14 -22.45
CA GLY A 529 -3.10 8.90 -22.81
C GLY A 529 -4.07 9.52 -21.79
N ILE A 530 -3.79 9.38 -20.50
CA ILE A 530 -4.56 10.05 -19.43
C ILE A 530 -4.44 11.59 -19.57
N ALA A 531 -3.23 12.11 -19.84
CA ALA A 531 -3.03 13.54 -20.03
C ALA A 531 -3.84 14.09 -21.25
N VAL A 532 -3.99 13.29 -22.31
CA VAL A 532 -4.88 13.64 -23.43
C VAL A 532 -6.34 13.71 -22.98
N ALA A 533 -6.79 12.80 -22.13
CA ALA A 533 -8.15 12.86 -21.58
C ALA A 533 -8.37 14.10 -20.71
N VAL A 534 -7.38 14.48 -19.91
CA VAL A 534 -7.43 15.69 -19.06
C VAL A 534 -7.50 16.95 -19.92
N LEU A 535 -6.52 17.14 -20.81
CA LEU A 535 -6.38 18.38 -21.57
C LEU A 535 -7.36 18.50 -22.75
N GLY A 536 -7.70 17.38 -23.39
CA GLY A 536 -8.55 17.34 -24.56
C GLY A 536 -10.04 17.18 -24.25
N PHE A 537 -10.38 16.47 -23.18
CA PHE A 537 -11.77 16.14 -22.83
C PHE A 537 -12.20 16.70 -21.48
N GLY A 538 -11.34 17.48 -20.79
CA GLY A 538 -11.67 18.16 -19.54
C GLY A 538 -11.82 17.24 -18.32
N ARG A 539 -11.24 16.02 -18.35
CA ARG A 539 -11.22 15.06 -17.23
C ARG A 539 -10.17 15.45 -16.16
N TRP A 540 -10.32 16.66 -15.60
CA TRP A 540 -9.37 17.20 -14.61
C TRP A 540 -9.34 16.39 -13.31
N ASP A 541 -10.42 15.67 -13.00
CA ASP A 541 -10.52 14.69 -11.93
C ASP A 541 -9.43 13.58 -11.98
N LEU A 542 -8.85 13.32 -13.14
CA LEU A 542 -7.75 12.35 -13.28
C LEU A 542 -6.38 12.91 -12.88
N TRP A 543 -6.29 14.21 -12.58
CA TRP A 543 -5.06 14.87 -12.12
C TRP A 543 -5.16 15.42 -10.69
N GLY A 544 -6.34 15.38 -10.09
CA GLY A 544 -6.63 15.76 -8.71
C GLY A 544 -6.02 14.87 -7.65
#